data_0b8ff1985f53ad1e2f299a6fbb3425a6
#
_entry.id   0b8ff1985f53ad1e2f299a6fbb3425a6
#
_cell.length_a   1.000
_cell.length_b   1.000
_cell.length_c   1.000
_cell.angle_alpha   90.00
_cell.angle_beta   90.00
_cell.angle_gamma   90.00
#
_symmetry.space_group_name_H-M   'P 1'
#
loop_
_entity.id
_entity.type
_entity.pdbx_description
1 polymer ?
#
loop_
_entity_poly.entity_id
_entity_poly.type
_entity_poly.pdbx_seq_one_letter_code
_entity_poly.pdbx_strand_id
1 'polypeptide(L)'
;MLLTKIQISNYRGIKNLDLDLAPTTVLIGENNCGKTTVLHALRACLQTLKNSGRSTPFDEFDFHFDSQTADPTTAQKIEIILTFEELKPDEWSDEVEQKLGGDGGVISFIPPDDRGRVQLRVNAEYSMVTQDIDTTFDFLDAAGNPLNTKNRSRLGSLQQLRPLFYLSALRDAGREFSRTSQFWSPFVKNSQIDESTKTDIEEQLGKINAKIIESHSSFKDVREHLSKVQELVALGEQDVVSVDAVPARIFDILNRTQVSIASITGARLPIGRHGEGTQSLTVLMLFDAFLKSELTRKQGLQDSKPIVALEEPEAHLHPNAVRALWKTINDIDGQKLIATHSGDLLSEVDIYSIRRLYKKGSVVQVGAIQANTLDKQQLQKFDHFVRRSRGELFFAKAWILVEGETDVIILSGAARVLGIDLEQSAVRIVEYAQVGLSTFINAADSLGVMWHVFSDGDEQGHKNAEQVRSALNGKQEAKHLTLLPNGEPLEPYLCRNGFIDVYEQHASDQKRPKHISVSVNDENYPNQLYKCLPSNKKPAAAHDVVAKMQDCGIHSIPKEISDCLKTIITLAGGN
;
A
#
# COMPACT_ATOMS: atom_id res chain seq x y z
N MET A 1 -0.02 -5.97 -22.91
CA MET A 1 0.29 -7.06 -21.94
C MET A 1 0.23 -6.51 -20.53
N LEU A 2 -0.73 -6.91 -19.70
CA LEU A 2 -0.92 -6.47 -18.33
C LEU A 2 -0.71 -7.66 -17.37
N LEU A 3 -0.03 -7.48 -16.24
CA LEU A 3 -0.03 -8.45 -15.16
C LEU A 3 -1.40 -8.36 -14.47
N THR A 4 -2.28 -9.34 -14.74
CA THR A 4 -3.67 -9.33 -14.25
C THR A 4 -3.82 -10.05 -12.92
N LYS A 5 -2.90 -10.97 -12.60
CA LYS A 5 -3.04 -11.80 -11.41
C LYS A 5 -1.69 -12.23 -10.85
N ILE A 6 -1.60 -12.28 -9.53
CA ILE A 6 -0.52 -12.93 -8.79
C ILE A 6 -1.10 -13.93 -7.81
N GLN A 7 -0.61 -15.17 -7.85
CA GLN A 7 -0.95 -16.23 -6.90
C GLN A 7 0.31 -16.60 -6.13
N ILE A 8 0.20 -16.70 -4.82
CA ILE A 8 1.33 -16.95 -3.93
C ILE A 8 0.96 -18.08 -2.99
N SER A 9 1.79 -19.11 -2.90
CA SER A 9 1.66 -20.21 -1.98
C SER A 9 2.95 -20.42 -1.20
N ASN A 10 2.82 -20.58 0.12
CA ASN A 10 3.89 -20.90 1.07
C ASN A 10 5.10 -19.93 1.05
N TYR A 11 4.85 -18.64 0.90
CA TYR A 11 5.88 -17.62 0.85
C TYR A 11 5.80 -16.67 2.05
N ARG A 12 6.78 -16.69 2.92
CA ARG A 12 6.85 -15.87 4.16
C ARG A 12 5.57 -16.02 5.01
N GLY A 13 4.92 -14.89 5.32
CA GLY A 13 3.67 -14.86 6.07
C GLY A 13 2.42 -15.22 5.27
N ILE A 14 2.56 -15.62 4.01
CA ILE A 14 1.45 -15.96 3.11
C ILE A 14 1.43 -17.47 2.87
N LYS A 15 0.40 -18.15 3.37
CA LYS A 15 0.16 -19.57 3.08
C LYS A 15 -0.46 -19.72 1.69
N ASN A 16 -1.53 -18.98 1.40
CA ASN A 16 -2.16 -18.89 0.09
C ASN A 16 -2.71 -17.50 -0.10
N LEU A 17 -2.52 -16.94 -1.30
CA LEU A 17 -3.07 -15.67 -1.72
C LEU A 17 -3.37 -15.72 -3.22
N ASP A 18 -4.54 -15.25 -3.59
CA ASP A 18 -4.98 -15.03 -4.95
C ASP A 18 -5.35 -13.55 -5.09
N LEU A 19 -4.63 -12.79 -5.91
CA LEU A 19 -4.73 -11.35 -5.99
C LEU A 19 -4.86 -10.89 -7.45
N ASP A 20 -6.04 -10.33 -7.77
CA ASP A 20 -6.28 -9.68 -9.06
C ASP A 20 -5.72 -8.26 -9.07
N LEU A 21 -5.00 -7.94 -10.13
CA LEU A 21 -4.30 -6.68 -10.33
C LEU A 21 -4.95 -5.84 -11.43
N ALA A 22 -4.91 -4.53 -11.25
CA ALA A 22 -5.34 -3.52 -12.21
C ALA A 22 -4.13 -2.76 -12.78
N PRO A 23 -4.30 -1.87 -13.78
CA PRO A 23 -3.23 -0.99 -14.25
C PRO A 23 -2.57 -0.18 -13.12
N THR A 24 -3.37 0.24 -12.15
CA THR A 24 -2.89 0.75 -10.85
C THR A 24 -3.54 -0.07 -9.76
N THR A 25 -2.75 -0.67 -8.89
CA THR A 25 -3.21 -1.44 -7.72
C THR A 25 -2.57 -0.89 -6.46
N VAL A 26 -3.39 -0.56 -5.47
CA VAL A 26 -2.94 -0.04 -4.18
C VAL A 26 -3.27 -1.04 -3.09
N LEU A 27 -2.24 -1.63 -2.52
CA LEU A 27 -2.33 -2.61 -1.44
C LEU A 27 -2.39 -1.90 -0.10
N ILE A 28 -3.43 -2.19 0.66
CA ILE A 28 -3.62 -1.68 2.02
C ILE A 28 -3.88 -2.82 3.00
N GLY A 29 -3.88 -2.53 4.26
CA GLY A 29 -4.18 -3.49 5.33
C GLY A 29 -3.25 -3.32 6.51
N GLU A 30 -3.47 -4.12 7.57
CA GLU A 30 -2.67 -4.09 8.78
C GLU A 30 -1.19 -4.43 8.55
N ASN A 31 -0.36 -4.13 9.55
CA ASN A 31 1.02 -4.61 9.55
C ASN A 31 1.03 -6.14 9.53
N ASN A 32 1.99 -6.69 8.81
CA ASN A 32 2.16 -8.15 8.69
C ASN A 32 0.98 -8.91 8.00
N CYS A 33 0.14 -8.24 7.20
CA CYS A 33 -0.87 -8.89 6.35
C CYS A 33 -0.35 -9.31 4.97
N GLY A 34 0.92 -9.03 4.67
CA GLY A 34 1.57 -9.52 3.44
C GLY A 34 1.75 -8.51 2.31
N LYS A 35 1.46 -7.21 2.49
CA LYS A 35 1.65 -6.17 1.44
C LYS A 35 3.07 -6.17 0.85
N THR A 36 4.08 -6.00 1.69
CA THR A 36 5.50 -6.07 1.31
C THR A 36 5.87 -7.44 0.75
N THR A 37 5.28 -8.51 1.28
CA THR A 37 5.50 -9.88 0.79
C THR A 37 5.06 -10.05 -0.66
N VAL A 38 3.92 -9.47 -1.07
CA VAL A 38 3.46 -9.47 -2.47
C VAL A 38 4.45 -8.74 -3.37
N LEU A 39 4.95 -7.57 -2.97
CA LEU A 39 5.95 -6.83 -3.75
C LEU A 39 7.28 -7.61 -3.86
N HIS A 40 7.71 -8.28 -2.79
CA HIS A 40 8.89 -9.14 -2.80
C HIS A 40 8.71 -10.39 -3.67
N ALA A 41 7.52 -11.01 -3.66
CA ALA A 41 7.19 -12.14 -4.54
C ALA A 41 7.32 -11.75 -6.02
N LEU A 42 6.76 -10.59 -6.38
CA LEU A 42 6.90 -10.04 -7.74
C LEU A 42 8.38 -9.78 -8.10
N ARG A 43 9.13 -9.23 -7.14
CA ARG A 43 10.57 -8.99 -7.30
C ARG A 43 11.36 -10.29 -7.52
N ALA A 44 11.08 -11.33 -6.74
CA ALA A 44 11.73 -12.63 -6.88
C ALA A 44 11.49 -13.27 -8.26
N CYS A 45 10.30 -13.07 -8.85
CA CYS A 45 9.95 -13.62 -10.14
C CYS A 45 10.53 -12.84 -11.34
N LEU A 46 10.57 -11.51 -11.27
CA LEU A 46 10.86 -10.67 -12.43
C LEU A 46 12.22 -9.97 -12.40
N GLN A 47 12.87 -9.88 -11.24
CA GLN A 47 14.17 -9.24 -11.15
C GLN A 47 15.27 -10.13 -11.74
N THR A 48 16.11 -9.57 -12.61
CA THR A 48 17.27 -10.30 -13.15
C THR A 48 18.36 -10.48 -12.09
N LEU A 49 18.81 -11.72 -11.88
CA LEU A 49 19.82 -12.08 -10.87
C LEU A 49 21.26 -11.67 -11.23
N LYS A 50 21.48 -11.05 -12.38
CA LYS A 50 22.82 -10.79 -12.95
C LYS A 50 23.84 -10.09 -12.03
N ASN A 51 23.38 -9.46 -10.95
CA ASN A 51 24.26 -8.68 -10.07
C ASN A 51 24.37 -9.21 -8.62
N SER A 52 23.70 -10.30 -8.26
CA SER A 52 23.64 -10.75 -6.87
C SER A 52 24.66 -11.82 -6.48
N GLY A 53 25.27 -12.49 -7.45
CA GLY A 53 26.13 -13.65 -7.20
C GLY A 53 25.39 -14.86 -6.62
N ARG A 54 24.06 -14.79 -6.47
CA ARG A 54 23.22 -15.88 -5.98
C ARG A 54 22.61 -16.66 -7.14
N SER A 55 22.44 -17.96 -6.96
CA SER A 55 21.78 -18.86 -7.91
C SER A 55 20.25 -18.76 -7.84
N THR A 56 19.71 -18.37 -6.68
CA THR A 56 18.28 -18.28 -6.37
C THR A 56 17.92 -16.89 -5.83
N PRO A 57 16.69 -16.38 -6.11
CA PRO A 57 16.16 -15.14 -5.51
C PRO A 57 15.62 -15.34 -4.08
N PHE A 58 15.55 -16.57 -3.59
CA PHE A 58 14.97 -16.94 -2.30
C PHE A 58 16.04 -17.27 -1.28
N ASP A 59 15.70 -17.11 0.01
CA ASP A 59 16.50 -17.54 1.14
C ASP A 59 15.68 -18.43 2.10
N GLU A 60 16.33 -18.97 3.13
CA GLU A 60 15.73 -19.89 4.08
C GLU A 60 14.52 -19.29 4.82
N PHE A 61 14.51 -17.98 5.03
CA PHE A 61 13.43 -17.27 5.71
C PHE A 61 12.26 -16.90 4.80
N ASP A 62 12.35 -17.21 3.52
CA ASP A 62 11.29 -16.99 2.56
C ASP A 62 10.21 -18.08 2.58
N PHE A 63 10.50 -19.25 3.20
CA PHE A 63 9.50 -20.31 3.35
C PHE A 63 8.43 -19.95 4.38
N HIS A 64 7.23 -20.46 4.15
CA HIS A 64 6.14 -20.35 5.13
C HIS A 64 6.27 -21.47 6.18
N PHE A 65 6.34 -21.09 7.45
CA PHE A 65 6.42 -22.01 8.56
C PHE A 65 5.10 -22.07 9.33
N ASP A 66 4.51 -23.27 9.42
CA ASP A 66 3.25 -23.49 10.16
C ASP A 66 3.48 -23.67 11.68
N SER A 67 4.72 -23.81 12.14
CA SER A 67 5.07 -24.01 13.55
C SER A 67 6.42 -23.39 13.91
N GLN A 68 6.68 -23.22 15.21
CA GLN A 68 7.96 -22.71 15.72
C GLN A 68 9.14 -23.68 15.51
N THR A 69 8.85 -24.96 15.29
CA THR A 69 9.87 -26.01 15.08
C THR A 69 10.06 -26.34 13.61
N ALA A 70 9.33 -25.70 12.71
CA ALA A 70 9.49 -25.89 11.27
C ALA A 70 10.77 -25.20 10.79
N ASP A 71 11.45 -25.84 9.85
CA ASP A 71 12.62 -25.34 9.17
C ASP A 71 12.48 -25.53 7.65
N PRO A 72 13.38 -25.00 6.82
CA PRO A 72 13.30 -25.11 5.36
C PRO A 72 13.19 -26.53 4.84
N THR A 73 13.75 -27.53 5.57
CA THR A 73 13.75 -28.95 5.14
C THR A 73 12.37 -29.60 5.28
N THR A 74 11.51 -29.06 6.15
CA THR A 74 10.15 -29.55 6.42
C THR A 74 9.08 -28.66 5.82
N ALA A 75 9.44 -27.47 5.34
CA ALA A 75 8.53 -26.51 4.76
C ALA A 75 7.99 -26.99 3.40
N GLN A 76 6.77 -26.59 3.09
CA GLN A 76 6.22 -26.81 1.76
C GLN A 76 6.91 -25.89 0.76
N LYS A 77 7.05 -26.36 -0.50
CA LYS A 77 7.63 -25.55 -1.58
C LYS A 77 6.91 -24.22 -1.75
N ILE A 78 7.67 -23.18 -2.03
CA ILE A 78 7.16 -21.90 -2.45
C ILE A 78 6.65 -22.03 -3.89
N GLU A 79 5.45 -21.54 -4.18
CA GLU A 79 4.95 -21.42 -5.53
C GLU A 79 4.39 -20.01 -5.76
N ILE A 80 4.87 -19.34 -6.81
CA ILE A 80 4.38 -18.02 -7.21
C ILE A 80 4.02 -18.09 -8.69
N ILE A 81 2.77 -17.73 -9.03
CA ILE A 81 2.30 -17.68 -10.41
C ILE A 81 1.95 -16.25 -10.79
N LEU A 82 2.55 -15.76 -11.85
CA LEU A 82 2.25 -14.47 -12.47
C LEU A 82 1.47 -14.70 -13.75
N THR A 83 0.29 -14.08 -13.88
CA THR A 83 -0.55 -14.17 -15.07
C THR A 83 -0.58 -12.83 -15.78
N PHE A 84 -0.13 -12.83 -17.03
CA PHE A 84 -0.17 -11.68 -17.94
C PHE A 84 -1.22 -11.94 -19.02
N GLU A 85 -2.10 -10.96 -19.25
CA GLU A 85 -3.19 -11.11 -20.20
C GLU A 85 -3.36 -9.87 -21.08
N GLU A 86 -3.99 -10.08 -22.22
CA GLU A 86 -4.61 -9.01 -23.00
C GLU A 86 -5.90 -8.56 -22.33
N LEU A 87 -6.15 -7.26 -22.34
CA LEU A 87 -7.44 -6.72 -21.90
C LEU A 87 -8.51 -6.82 -23.00
N LYS A 88 -8.07 -6.80 -24.26
CA LYS A 88 -8.89 -6.94 -25.47
C LYS A 88 -8.19 -7.87 -26.44
N PRO A 89 -8.92 -8.62 -27.27
CA PRO A 89 -8.31 -9.41 -28.33
C PRO A 89 -7.43 -8.57 -29.24
N ASP A 90 -6.32 -9.14 -29.69
CA ASP A 90 -5.35 -8.52 -30.60
C ASP A 90 -4.74 -7.20 -30.08
N GLU A 91 -4.61 -7.08 -28.75
CA GLU A 91 -3.98 -5.91 -28.11
C GLU A 91 -2.45 -6.00 -28.15
N TRP A 92 -1.90 -7.21 -28.17
CA TRP A 92 -0.45 -7.40 -28.22
C TRP A 92 0.10 -7.15 -29.60
N SER A 93 1.25 -6.49 -29.66
CA SER A 93 1.92 -6.22 -30.92
C SER A 93 2.68 -7.43 -31.43
N ASP A 94 3.04 -7.36 -32.72
CA ASP A 94 3.93 -8.32 -33.40
C ASP A 94 5.23 -8.55 -32.59
N GLU A 95 5.73 -7.54 -31.88
CA GLU A 95 6.94 -7.67 -31.07
C GLU A 95 6.74 -8.64 -29.88
N VAL A 96 5.60 -8.58 -29.19
CA VAL A 96 5.25 -9.51 -28.11
C VAL A 96 5.12 -10.92 -28.66
N GLU A 97 4.44 -11.07 -29.81
CA GLU A 97 4.25 -12.35 -30.47
C GLU A 97 5.58 -12.95 -30.95
N GLN A 98 6.48 -12.16 -31.52
CA GLN A 98 7.80 -12.63 -31.94
C GLN A 98 8.66 -13.06 -30.76
N LYS A 99 8.58 -12.35 -29.62
CA LYS A 99 9.40 -12.64 -28.45
C LYS A 99 8.86 -13.77 -27.58
N LEU A 100 7.56 -13.93 -27.47
CA LEU A 100 6.91 -14.89 -26.57
C LEU A 100 6.09 -15.96 -27.29
N GLY A 101 5.68 -15.74 -28.54
CA GLY A 101 4.93 -16.65 -29.40
C GLY A 101 5.84 -17.50 -30.30
N GLY A 102 5.26 -18.01 -31.39
CA GLY A 102 5.92 -18.84 -32.41
C GLY A 102 6.20 -20.27 -31.96
N ASP A 103 7.10 -20.97 -32.64
CA ASP A 103 7.45 -22.35 -32.32
C ASP A 103 8.17 -22.41 -30.94
N GLY A 104 7.64 -23.22 -30.04
CA GLY A 104 8.05 -23.23 -28.63
C GLY A 104 7.67 -21.95 -27.87
N GLY A 105 6.65 -21.24 -28.31
CA GLY A 105 6.11 -20.06 -27.64
C GLY A 105 5.45 -20.37 -26.31
N VAL A 106 5.25 -19.30 -25.54
CA VAL A 106 4.68 -19.39 -24.17
C VAL A 106 3.31 -18.69 -24.07
N ILE A 107 2.76 -18.24 -25.20
CA ILE A 107 1.43 -17.63 -25.27
C ILE A 107 0.39 -18.73 -25.37
N SER A 108 -0.60 -18.69 -24.48
CA SER A 108 -1.84 -19.46 -24.53
C SER A 108 -3.02 -18.53 -24.80
N PHE A 109 -4.13 -19.06 -25.27
CA PHE A 109 -5.32 -18.27 -25.59
C PHE A 109 -6.48 -18.62 -24.67
N ILE A 110 -7.27 -17.59 -24.30
CA ILE A 110 -8.39 -17.70 -23.36
C ILE A 110 -9.70 -17.70 -24.15
N PRO A 111 -10.47 -18.82 -24.13
CA PRO A 111 -11.83 -18.80 -24.68
C PRO A 111 -12.75 -17.83 -23.91
N PRO A 112 -13.80 -17.24 -24.54
CA PRO A 112 -14.23 -17.48 -25.92
C PRO A 112 -13.63 -16.51 -26.97
N ASP A 113 -12.92 -15.48 -26.51
CA ASP A 113 -12.45 -14.35 -27.34
C ASP A 113 -10.98 -14.43 -27.75
N ASP A 114 -10.35 -15.56 -27.49
CA ASP A 114 -8.96 -15.89 -27.87
C ASP A 114 -7.92 -14.85 -27.46
N ARG A 115 -8.13 -14.16 -26.34
CA ARG A 115 -7.14 -13.23 -25.77
C ARG A 115 -5.87 -13.97 -25.37
N GLY A 116 -4.74 -13.36 -25.69
CA GLY A 116 -3.43 -13.88 -25.32
C GLY A 116 -3.20 -13.88 -23.78
N ARG A 117 -2.62 -14.98 -23.30
CA ARG A 117 -2.22 -15.18 -21.90
C ARG A 117 -0.82 -15.75 -21.83
N VAL A 118 -0.01 -15.23 -20.93
CA VAL A 118 1.28 -15.79 -20.53
C VAL A 118 1.28 -16.01 -19.03
N GLN A 119 1.55 -17.23 -18.58
CA GLN A 119 1.66 -17.56 -17.17
C GLN A 119 3.07 -18.03 -16.85
N LEU A 120 3.71 -17.37 -15.87
CA LEU A 120 5.01 -17.75 -15.32
C LEU A 120 4.83 -18.29 -13.91
N ARG A 121 5.22 -19.55 -13.68
CA ARG A 121 5.31 -20.15 -12.37
C ARG A 121 6.76 -20.20 -11.90
N VAL A 122 6.99 -19.75 -10.70
CA VAL A 122 8.28 -19.84 -10.01
C VAL A 122 8.11 -20.71 -8.78
N ASN A 123 8.85 -21.80 -8.72
CA ASN A 123 8.89 -22.69 -7.56
C ASN A 123 10.25 -22.58 -6.88
N ALA A 124 10.25 -22.68 -5.54
CA ALA A 124 11.48 -22.86 -4.77
C ALA A 124 11.25 -23.96 -3.72
N GLU A 125 12.21 -24.87 -3.63
CA GLU A 125 12.19 -26.02 -2.74
C GLU A 125 13.57 -26.23 -2.13
N TYR A 126 13.64 -26.57 -0.85
CA TYR A 126 14.91 -26.91 -0.21
C TYR A 126 15.35 -28.31 -0.61
N SER A 127 16.52 -28.42 -1.20
CA SER A 127 17.09 -29.69 -1.65
C SER A 127 18.01 -30.28 -0.56
N MET A 128 17.63 -31.42 -0.03
CA MET A 128 18.46 -32.17 0.93
C MET A 128 19.77 -32.68 0.33
N VAL A 129 19.84 -32.77 -1.01
CA VAL A 129 21.02 -33.28 -1.72
C VAL A 129 22.07 -32.18 -1.87
N THR A 130 21.65 -31.00 -2.30
CA THR A 130 22.54 -29.84 -2.51
C THR A 130 22.72 -29.00 -1.24
N GLN A 131 21.88 -29.18 -0.22
CA GLN A 131 21.75 -28.31 0.96
C GLN A 131 21.58 -26.83 0.59
N ASP A 132 20.81 -26.59 -0.49
CA ASP A 132 20.55 -25.27 -1.03
C ASP A 132 19.10 -25.22 -1.55
N ILE A 133 18.67 -24.03 -1.97
CA ILE A 133 17.32 -23.81 -2.50
C ILE A 133 17.34 -23.96 -4.03
N ASP A 134 16.69 -25.01 -4.51
CA ASP A 134 16.47 -25.22 -5.93
C ASP A 134 15.30 -24.37 -6.41
N THR A 135 15.54 -23.53 -7.43
CA THR A 135 14.51 -22.65 -8.01
C THR A 135 14.27 -22.98 -9.47
N THR A 136 12.99 -23.16 -9.84
CA THR A 136 12.56 -23.40 -11.21
C THR A 136 11.64 -22.29 -11.70
N PHE A 137 11.74 -22.00 -12.99
CA PHE A 137 10.92 -21.02 -13.71
C PHE A 137 10.24 -21.72 -14.87
N ASP A 138 8.95 -21.94 -14.79
CA ASP A 138 8.15 -22.67 -15.77
C ASP A 138 7.09 -21.75 -16.37
N PHE A 139 6.96 -21.75 -17.69
CA PHE A 139 5.77 -21.21 -18.32
C PHE A 139 4.68 -22.28 -18.35
N LEU A 140 3.41 -21.88 -18.17
CA LEU A 140 2.27 -22.77 -18.09
C LEU A 140 1.40 -22.67 -19.35
N ASP A 141 0.80 -23.79 -19.72
CA ASP A 141 -0.26 -23.86 -20.72
C ASP A 141 -1.61 -23.35 -20.15
N ALA A 142 -2.65 -23.35 -20.98
CA ALA A 142 -3.99 -22.93 -20.58
C ALA A 142 -4.61 -23.82 -19.47
N ALA A 143 -4.13 -25.05 -19.32
CA ALA A 143 -4.57 -25.99 -18.29
C ALA A 143 -3.73 -25.91 -16.99
N GLY A 144 -2.70 -25.04 -16.96
CA GLY A 144 -1.81 -24.87 -15.80
C GLY A 144 -0.65 -25.88 -15.74
N ASN A 145 -0.42 -26.66 -16.80
CA ASN A 145 0.72 -27.58 -16.86
C ASN A 145 1.97 -26.87 -17.38
N PRO A 146 3.18 -27.30 -16.96
CA PRO A 146 4.41 -26.74 -17.47
C PRO A 146 4.55 -26.97 -18.97
N LEU A 147 4.84 -25.93 -19.71
CA LEU A 147 5.21 -26.03 -21.11
C LEU A 147 6.62 -26.65 -21.20
N ASN A 148 6.81 -27.62 -22.09
CA ASN A 148 8.07 -28.31 -22.32
C ASN A 148 9.10 -27.41 -23.05
N THR A 149 9.28 -26.20 -22.55
CA THR A 149 10.17 -25.21 -23.16
C THR A 149 11.51 -25.19 -22.45
N LYS A 150 12.58 -25.57 -23.12
CA LYS A 150 13.97 -25.39 -22.67
C LYS A 150 14.38 -23.89 -22.57
N ASN A 151 13.42 -22.97 -22.43
CA ASN A 151 13.63 -21.57 -22.81
C ASN A 151 13.81 -20.62 -21.64
N ARG A 152 14.99 -20.66 -20.99
CA ARG A 152 15.47 -19.51 -20.20
C ARG A 152 15.50 -18.20 -21.01
N SER A 153 15.62 -18.28 -22.35
CA SER A 153 15.55 -17.12 -23.23
C SER A 153 14.19 -16.41 -23.19
N ARG A 154 13.08 -17.14 -23.07
CA ARG A 154 11.72 -16.56 -23.00
C ARG A 154 11.49 -15.81 -21.70
N LEU A 155 12.08 -16.25 -20.56
CA LEU A 155 12.07 -15.48 -19.32
C LEU A 155 12.78 -14.13 -19.50
N GLY A 156 13.94 -14.12 -20.14
CA GLY A 156 14.65 -12.88 -20.47
C GLY A 156 13.83 -11.95 -21.38
N SER A 157 13.09 -12.51 -22.34
CA SER A 157 12.18 -11.74 -23.21
C SER A 157 11.01 -11.15 -22.40
N LEU A 158 10.40 -11.91 -21.50
CA LEU A 158 9.35 -11.42 -20.62
C LEU A 158 9.85 -10.27 -19.73
N GLN A 159 11.03 -10.42 -19.13
CA GLN A 159 11.67 -9.40 -18.30
C GLN A 159 12.05 -8.13 -19.09
N GLN A 160 12.32 -8.25 -20.38
CA GLN A 160 12.55 -7.09 -21.26
C GLN A 160 11.25 -6.36 -21.63
N LEU A 161 10.17 -7.11 -21.90
CA LEU A 161 8.85 -6.57 -22.22
C LEU A 161 8.18 -5.98 -20.97
N ARG A 162 8.41 -6.57 -19.81
CA ARG A 162 7.84 -6.18 -18.52
C ARG A 162 8.95 -6.02 -17.46
N PRO A 163 9.83 -5.03 -17.62
CA PRO A 163 10.87 -4.77 -16.62
C PRO A 163 10.23 -4.34 -15.29
N LEU A 164 10.68 -4.96 -14.21
CA LEU A 164 10.25 -4.60 -12.87
C LEU A 164 11.21 -3.57 -12.26
N PHE A 165 10.64 -2.46 -11.82
CA PHE A 165 11.30 -1.47 -11.00
C PHE A 165 10.70 -1.47 -9.60
N TYR A 166 11.51 -1.77 -8.60
CA TYR A 166 11.10 -1.83 -7.21
C TYR A 166 11.79 -0.72 -6.41
N LEU A 167 10.99 0.05 -5.68
CA LEU A 167 11.46 1.09 -4.78
C LEU A 167 10.94 0.82 -3.37
N SER A 168 11.86 0.56 -2.44
CA SER A 168 11.53 0.25 -1.04
C SER A 168 11.18 1.51 -0.24
N ALA A 169 10.56 1.32 0.94
CA ALA A 169 10.23 2.39 1.88
C ALA A 169 11.49 3.09 2.42
N LEU A 170 12.53 2.30 2.71
CA LEU A 170 13.81 2.82 3.17
C LEU A 170 14.62 3.33 1.96
N ARG A 171 14.47 4.62 1.68
CA ARG A 171 15.16 5.30 0.58
C ARG A 171 16.42 5.97 1.09
N ASP A 172 17.50 5.20 1.13
CA ASP A 172 18.82 5.79 1.30
C ASP A 172 19.24 6.45 -0.03
N ALA A 173 19.13 7.77 -0.09
CA ALA A 173 19.53 8.53 -1.27
C ALA A 173 20.99 8.25 -1.65
N GLY A 174 21.87 8.01 -0.67
CA GLY A 174 23.26 7.64 -0.92
C GLY A 174 23.38 6.30 -1.67
N ARG A 175 22.54 5.33 -1.33
CA ARG A 175 22.49 4.02 -2.00
C ARG A 175 21.84 4.10 -3.38
N GLU A 176 20.73 4.83 -3.49
CA GLU A 176 19.99 4.95 -4.75
C GLU A 176 20.75 5.75 -5.82
N PHE A 177 21.66 6.65 -5.41
CA PHE A 177 22.61 7.35 -6.29
C PHE A 177 24.00 6.70 -6.37
N SER A 178 24.14 5.44 -5.95
CA SER A 178 25.41 4.72 -5.96
C SER A 178 25.58 3.85 -7.21
N ARG A 179 26.82 3.32 -7.36
CA ARG A 179 27.17 2.34 -8.42
C ARG A 179 26.34 1.05 -8.35
N THR A 180 25.75 0.73 -7.20
CA THR A 180 24.94 -0.47 -6.97
C THR A 180 23.46 -0.22 -7.19
N SER A 181 23.04 1.01 -7.44
CA SER A 181 21.66 1.35 -7.74
C SER A 181 21.18 0.69 -9.04
N GLN A 182 19.93 0.18 -9.02
CA GLN A 182 19.33 -0.47 -10.17
C GLN A 182 18.97 0.52 -11.30
N PHE A 183 18.69 1.77 -10.97
CA PHE A 183 18.30 2.79 -11.95
C PHE A 183 19.43 3.81 -12.20
N TRP A 184 20.19 4.25 -11.19
CA TRP A 184 21.26 5.23 -11.36
C TRP A 184 22.47 4.67 -12.13
N SER A 185 22.94 3.47 -11.76
CA SER A 185 24.11 2.86 -12.41
C SER A 185 23.91 2.64 -13.93
N PRO A 186 22.75 2.13 -14.43
CA PRO A 186 22.50 2.07 -15.85
C PRO A 186 22.44 3.44 -16.53
N PHE A 187 21.85 4.44 -15.88
CA PHE A 187 21.77 5.81 -16.40
C PHE A 187 23.15 6.41 -16.64
N VAL A 188 24.04 6.24 -15.68
CA VAL A 188 25.44 6.72 -15.77
C VAL A 188 26.24 5.92 -16.80
N LYS A 189 26.15 4.60 -16.79
CA LYS A 189 26.89 3.72 -17.73
C LYS A 189 26.46 3.89 -19.18
N ASN A 190 25.23 4.25 -19.40
CA ASN A 190 24.62 4.36 -20.72
C ASN A 190 24.72 5.79 -21.29
N SER A 191 25.41 6.72 -20.60
CA SER A 191 25.73 8.01 -21.18
C SER A 191 26.61 7.82 -22.42
N GLN A 192 26.03 8.09 -23.60
CA GLN A 192 26.77 8.02 -24.86
C GLN A 192 27.68 9.25 -24.94
N ILE A 193 28.88 9.13 -24.39
CA ILE A 193 29.94 10.11 -24.61
C ILE A 193 30.74 9.55 -25.79
N ASP A 194 30.88 10.32 -26.85
CA ASP A 194 31.69 9.93 -27.99
C ASP A 194 33.16 9.78 -27.59
N GLU A 195 33.88 8.90 -28.26
CA GLU A 195 35.28 8.57 -27.90
C GLU A 195 36.20 9.79 -27.98
N SER A 196 35.93 10.77 -28.85
CA SER A 196 36.73 11.98 -28.96
C SER A 196 36.56 12.88 -27.72
N THR A 197 35.33 13.10 -27.28
CA THR A 197 34.99 13.86 -26.06
C THR A 197 35.54 13.13 -24.81
N LYS A 198 35.46 11.81 -24.77
CA LYS A 198 35.98 11.01 -23.67
C LYS A 198 37.51 11.17 -23.56
N THR A 199 38.23 11.05 -24.66
CA THR A 199 39.69 11.21 -24.71
C THR A 199 40.11 12.62 -24.27
N ASP A 200 39.42 13.67 -24.75
CA ASP A 200 39.71 15.06 -24.36
C ASP A 200 39.50 15.28 -22.84
N ILE A 201 38.40 14.76 -22.30
CA ILE A 201 38.11 14.87 -20.86
C ILE A 201 39.18 14.12 -20.05
N GLU A 202 39.54 12.90 -20.41
CA GLU A 202 40.57 12.10 -19.71
C GLU A 202 41.96 12.77 -19.77
N GLU A 203 42.31 13.43 -20.90
CA GLU A 203 43.55 14.23 -20.99
C GLU A 203 43.51 15.47 -20.07
N GLN A 204 42.40 16.19 -20.03
CA GLN A 204 42.21 17.31 -19.10
C GLN A 204 42.31 16.89 -17.64
N LEU A 205 41.72 15.74 -17.27
CA LEU A 205 41.83 15.16 -15.93
C LEU A 205 43.26 14.81 -15.57
N GLY A 206 44.02 14.26 -16.52
CA GLY A 206 45.45 14.00 -16.35
C GLY A 206 46.24 15.26 -16.03
N LYS A 207 45.97 16.36 -16.75
CA LYS A 207 46.61 17.66 -16.50
C LYS A 207 46.23 18.24 -15.13
N ILE A 208 44.97 18.09 -14.70
CA ILE A 208 44.50 18.53 -13.38
C ILE A 208 45.18 17.69 -12.29
N ASN A 209 45.23 16.38 -12.47
CA ASN A 209 45.84 15.44 -11.53
C ASN A 209 47.34 15.79 -11.33
N ALA A 210 48.09 15.99 -12.42
CA ALA A 210 49.48 16.42 -12.37
C ALA A 210 49.66 17.71 -11.56
N LYS A 211 48.84 18.74 -11.81
CA LYS A 211 48.90 19.99 -11.04
C LYS A 211 48.68 19.81 -9.55
N ILE A 212 47.71 18.97 -9.15
CA ILE A 212 47.42 18.69 -7.73
C ILE A 212 48.61 17.99 -7.09
N ILE A 213 49.17 16.98 -7.73
CA ILE A 213 50.30 16.23 -7.23
C ILE A 213 51.53 17.15 -7.10
N GLU A 214 51.79 17.98 -8.09
CA GLU A 214 52.90 18.94 -8.06
C GLU A 214 52.76 20.01 -6.99
N SER A 215 51.54 20.44 -6.69
CA SER A 215 51.28 21.48 -5.67
C SER A 215 51.29 20.97 -4.23
N HIS A 216 51.30 19.63 -4.01
CA HIS A 216 51.19 19.03 -2.70
C HIS A 216 52.45 18.23 -2.35
N SER A 217 53.31 18.74 -1.43
CA SER A 217 54.57 18.11 -1.06
C SER A 217 54.41 16.66 -0.60
N SER A 218 53.41 16.38 0.22
CA SER A 218 53.13 15.03 0.71
C SER A 218 52.83 14.01 -0.40
N PHE A 219 52.21 14.41 -1.51
CA PHE A 219 51.98 13.51 -2.64
C PHE A 219 53.24 13.25 -3.45
N LYS A 220 54.13 14.23 -3.54
CA LYS A 220 55.50 14.04 -4.10
C LYS A 220 56.27 13.00 -3.31
N ASP A 221 56.32 13.18 -1.99
CA ASP A 221 57.04 12.27 -1.10
C ASP A 221 56.51 10.83 -1.19
N VAL A 222 55.17 10.67 -1.23
CA VAL A 222 54.53 9.36 -1.40
C VAL A 222 54.90 8.75 -2.75
N ARG A 223 54.86 9.52 -3.86
CA ARG A 223 55.23 9.02 -5.18
C ARG A 223 56.69 8.58 -5.24
N GLU A 224 57.62 9.35 -4.65
CA GLU A 224 59.05 9.01 -4.58
C GLU A 224 59.29 7.77 -3.71
N HIS A 225 58.53 7.59 -2.63
CA HIS A 225 58.65 6.39 -1.80
C HIS A 225 58.09 5.14 -2.50
N LEU A 226 56.98 5.27 -3.19
CA LEU A 226 56.33 4.16 -3.88
C LEU A 226 57.08 3.77 -5.18
N SER A 227 57.83 4.70 -5.82
CA SER A 227 58.64 4.36 -6.99
C SER A 227 59.74 3.34 -6.66
N LYS A 228 60.20 3.24 -5.40
CA LYS A 228 61.11 2.20 -4.94
C LYS A 228 60.53 0.78 -5.00
N VAL A 229 59.21 0.63 -5.15
CA VAL A 229 58.58 -0.68 -5.36
C VAL A 229 59.04 -1.31 -6.68
N GLN A 230 59.42 -0.49 -7.69
CA GLN A 230 59.98 -0.97 -8.95
C GLN A 230 61.31 -1.71 -8.78
N GLU A 231 62.10 -1.36 -7.75
CA GLU A 231 63.36 -2.03 -7.45
C GLU A 231 63.16 -3.41 -6.81
N LEU A 232 61.99 -3.65 -6.22
CA LEU A 232 61.70 -4.86 -5.45
C LEU A 232 60.83 -5.87 -6.21
N VAL A 233 60.11 -5.45 -7.22
CA VAL A 233 59.18 -6.28 -7.99
C VAL A 233 59.44 -6.06 -9.48
N ALA A 234 59.64 -7.12 -10.26
CA ALA A 234 59.81 -7.05 -11.71
C ALA A 234 58.48 -6.65 -12.38
N LEU A 235 58.23 -5.35 -12.46
CA LEU A 235 57.09 -4.71 -13.11
C LEU A 235 57.58 -4.07 -14.41
N GLY A 236 56.74 -3.91 -15.43
CA GLY A 236 57.10 -3.42 -16.77
C GLY A 236 57.87 -2.08 -16.81
N GLU A 237 58.41 -1.74 -17.95
CA GLU A 237 59.43 -0.68 -18.13
C GLU A 237 58.95 0.78 -18.03
N GLN A 238 57.64 1.10 -17.84
CA GLN A 238 57.16 2.48 -17.79
C GLN A 238 56.22 2.74 -16.59
N ASP A 239 56.41 3.89 -15.93
CA ASP A 239 55.58 4.53 -14.87
C ASP A 239 54.66 3.60 -14.07
N VAL A 240 55.25 2.68 -13.34
CA VAL A 240 54.56 1.59 -12.63
C VAL A 240 53.79 2.09 -11.43
N VAL A 241 54.07 3.28 -10.91
CA VAL A 241 53.39 3.85 -9.75
C VAL A 241 52.83 5.23 -10.11
N SER A 242 51.52 5.34 -10.25
CA SER A 242 50.83 6.63 -10.31
C SER A 242 50.10 6.90 -9.00
N VAL A 243 50.05 8.16 -8.60
CA VAL A 243 49.22 8.64 -7.51
C VAL A 243 48.12 9.49 -8.15
N ASP A 244 46.89 9.05 -8.08
CA ASP A 244 45.77 9.76 -8.67
C ASP A 244 44.97 10.49 -7.59
N ALA A 245 45.11 11.82 -7.52
CA ALA A 245 44.35 12.69 -6.63
C ALA A 245 42.90 12.90 -7.15
N VAL A 246 42.71 12.78 -8.47
CA VAL A 246 41.42 12.82 -9.16
C VAL A 246 41.33 11.57 -10.03
N PRO A 247 40.16 10.89 -10.11
CA PRO A 247 40.01 9.75 -11.00
C PRO A 247 40.41 10.09 -12.44
N ALA A 248 41.28 9.29 -13.02
CA ALA A 248 41.79 9.52 -14.38
C ALA A 248 40.78 9.12 -15.47
N ARG A 249 39.79 8.28 -15.14
CA ARG A 249 38.81 7.77 -16.09
C ARG A 249 37.47 8.45 -15.92
N ILE A 250 36.88 8.88 -17.02
CA ILE A 250 35.55 9.51 -17.02
C ILE A 250 34.49 8.63 -16.36
N PHE A 251 34.56 7.31 -16.56
CA PHE A 251 33.69 6.34 -15.92
C PHE A 251 33.71 6.42 -14.38
N ASP A 252 34.88 6.63 -13.78
CA ASP A 252 35.04 6.73 -12.34
C ASP A 252 34.47 8.05 -11.79
N ILE A 253 34.54 9.13 -12.58
CA ILE A 253 33.90 10.42 -12.25
C ILE A 253 32.40 10.32 -12.32
N LEU A 254 31.85 9.74 -13.41
CA LEU A 254 30.42 9.55 -13.57
C LEU A 254 29.85 8.71 -12.42
N ASN A 255 30.58 7.70 -11.97
CA ASN A 255 30.17 6.88 -10.82
C ASN A 255 30.20 7.62 -9.47
N ARG A 256 30.86 8.78 -9.39
CA ARG A 256 30.90 9.67 -8.21
C ARG A 256 30.00 10.88 -8.36
N THR A 257 29.20 10.95 -9.43
CA THR A 257 28.24 12.03 -9.64
C THR A 257 27.27 12.08 -8.46
N GLN A 258 27.15 13.25 -7.87
CA GLN A 258 26.25 13.52 -6.74
C GLN A 258 25.16 14.48 -7.17
N VAL A 259 23.93 14.19 -6.78
CA VAL A 259 22.83 15.14 -6.89
C VAL A 259 22.90 16.09 -5.71
N SER A 260 22.98 17.40 -5.99
CA SER A 260 22.97 18.45 -4.97
C SER A 260 21.82 19.39 -5.19
N ILE A 261 21.13 19.75 -4.12
CA ILE A 261 20.01 20.69 -4.11
C ILE A 261 20.42 21.94 -3.36
N ALA A 262 20.04 23.12 -3.89
CA ALA A 262 20.24 24.37 -3.18
C ALA A 262 19.27 24.47 -1.99
N SER A 263 19.81 24.76 -0.81
CA SER A 263 19.00 25.08 0.36
C SER A 263 18.39 26.49 0.22
N ILE A 264 17.44 26.84 1.11
CA ILE A 264 16.84 28.17 1.18
C ILE A 264 17.90 29.27 1.33
N THR A 265 19.03 28.97 1.94
CA THR A 265 20.17 29.89 2.08
C THR A 265 21.07 29.99 0.84
N GLY A 266 20.73 29.28 -0.25
CA GLY A 266 21.49 29.23 -1.49
C GLY A 266 22.68 28.24 -1.47
N ALA A 267 23.04 27.64 -0.34
CA ALA A 267 24.08 26.64 -0.26
C ALA A 267 23.66 25.34 -0.97
N ARG A 268 24.49 24.83 -1.87
CA ARG A 268 24.29 23.55 -2.54
C ARG A 268 24.81 22.43 -1.64
N LEU A 269 23.91 21.56 -1.21
CA LEU A 269 24.23 20.40 -0.38
C LEU A 269 23.90 19.09 -1.11
N PRO A 270 24.72 18.04 -0.97
CA PRO A 270 24.37 16.72 -1.46
C PRO A 270 23.02 16.27 -0.92
N ILE A 271 22.23 15.54 -1.73
CA ILE A 271 20.87 15.12 -1.36
C ILE A 271 20.84 14.38 -0.01
N GLY A 272 21.82 13.55 0.31
CA GLY A 272 21.89 12.85 1.60
C GLY A 272 22.11 13.75 2.83
N ARG A 273 22.28 15.08 2.64
CA ARG A 273 22.36 16.07 3.72
C ARG A 273 21.06 16.86 3.92
N HIS A 274 20.04 16.57 3.12
CA HIS A 274 18.69 17.14 3.26
C HIS A 274 17.82 16.26 4.17
N GLY A 275 16.70 16.80 4.64
CA GLY A 275 15.72 16.02 5.41
C GLY A 275 15.14 14.86 4.57
N GLU A 276 14.75 13.78 5.24
CA GLU A 276 14.30 12.52 4.62
C GLU A 276 13.16 12.71 3.61
N GLY A 277 12.22 13.62 3.88
CA GLY A 277 11.14 13.94 2.94
C GLY A 277 11.65 14.52 1.62
N THR A 278 12.65 15.41 1.65
CA THR A 278 13.28 15.96 0.44
C THR A 278 14.03 14.87 -0.31
N GLN A 279 14.75 14.00 0.41
CA GLN A 279 15.44 12.86 -0.18
C GLN A 279 14.46 11.94 -0.90
N SER A 280 13.36 11.55 -0.24
CA SER A 280 12.32 10.67 -0.80
C SER A 280 11.69 11.23 -2.08
N LEU A 281 11.29 12.50 -2.08
CA LEU A 281 10.75 13.16 -3.27
C LEU A 281 11.76 13.22 -4.40
N THR A 282 13.02 13.57 -4.10
CA THR A 282 14.08 13.65 -5.12
C THR A 282 14.36 12.30 -5.74
N VAL A 283 14.42 11.23 -4.93
CA VAL A 283 14.59 9.85 -5.44
C VAL A 283 13.46 9.47 -6.38
N LEU A 284 12.21 9.78 -6.03
CA LEU A 284 11.06 9.50 -6.91
C LEU A 284 11.08 10.30 -8.21
N MET A 285 11.41 11.60 -8.15
CA MET A 285 11.50 12.43 -9.35
C MET A 285 12.62 11.98 -10.29
N LEU A 286 13.75 11.54 -9.74
CA LEU A 286 14.85 11.00 -10.53
C LEU A 286 14.52 9.62 -11.09
N PHE A 287 13.77 8.82 -10.33
CA PHE A 287 13.24 7.56 -10.82
C PHE A 287 12.28 7.76 -12.01
N ASP A 288 11.37 8.72 -11.96
CA ASP A 288 10.50 9.09 -13.09
C ASP A 288 11.32 9.57 -14.30
N ALA A 289 12.30 10.45 -14.08
CA ALA A 289 13.20 10.91 -15.15
C ALA A 289 14.01 9.76 -15.77
N PHE A 290 14.48 8.82 -14.96
CA PHE A 290 15.15 7.60 -15.43
C PHE A 290 14.23 6.75 -16.29
N LEU A 291 13.01 6.47 -15.83
CA LEU A 291 12.04 5.68 -16.60
C LEU A 291 11.74 6.33 -17.95
N LYS A 292 11.48 7.61 -17.99
CA LYS A 292 11.26 8.36 -19.23
C LYS A 292 12.47 8.28 -20.18
N SER A 293 13.67 8.43 -19.67
CA SER A 293 14.91 8.32 -20.45
C SER A 293 15.12 6.90 -21.00
N GLU A 294 14.94 5.86 -20.17
CA GLU A 294 15.12 4.46 -20.59
C GLU A 294 14.06 4.00 -21.59
N LEU A 295 12.80 4.39 -21.39
CA LEU A 295 11.72 4.09 -22.33
C LEU A 295 11.93 4.77 -23.68
N THR A 296 12.37 6.03 -23.71
CA THR A 296 12.68 6.75 -24.94
C THR A 296 13.86 6.13 -25.69
N ARG A 297 14.88 5.63 -24.96
CA ARG A 297 16.09 5.07 -25.54
C ARG A 297 15.90 3.68 -26.13
N LYS A 298 14.99 2.88 -25.57
CA LYS A 298 14.62 1.57 -26.09
C LYS A 298 13.68 1.68 -27.29
N GLN A 299 13.93 2.61 -28.23
CA GLN A 299 13.11 2.85 -29.44
C GLN A 299 12.86 1.63 -30.33
N GLY A 300 13.46 0.46 -30.02
CA GLY A 300 13.16 -0.82 -30.66
C GLY A 300 12.19 -1.71 -29.86
N LEU A 301 11.69 -1.25 -28.69
CA LEU A 301 10.77 -1.98 -27.84
C LEU A 301 9.54 -1.11 -27.56
N GLN A 302 8.70 -0.89 -28.58
CA GLN A 302 7.50 -0.02 -28.49
C GLN A 302 6.51 -0.51 -27.42
N ASP A 303 6.51 -1.80 -27.10
CA ASP A 303 5.60 -2.42 -26.12
C ASP A 303 6.23 -2.74 -24.77
N SER A 304 7.46 -2.31 -24.53
CA SER A 304 8.06 -2.43 -23.22
C SER A 304 7.41 -1.44 -22.24
N LYS A 305 6.47 -1.93 -21.42
CA LYS A 305 5.85 -1.13 -20.35
C LYS A 305 6.30 -1.65 -19.00
N PRO A 306 6.92 -0.83 -18.15
CA PRO A 306 7.43 -1.26 -16.86
C PRO A 306 6.30 -1.65 -15.89
N ILE A 307 6.65 -2.51 -14.94
CA ILE A 307 5.92 -2.70 -13.71
C ILE A 307 6.66 -1.92 -12.63
N VAL A 308 5.97 -0.99 -11.99
CA VAL A 308 6.51 -0.13 -10.93
C VAL A 308 5.94 -0.56 -9.60
N ALA A 309 6.78 -1.14 -8.76
CA ALA A 309 6.41 -1.57 -7.41
C ALA A 309 6.97 -0.57 -6.39
N LEU A 310 6.08 0.12 -5.67
CA LEU A 310 6.42 1.14 -4.68
C LEU A 310 5.99 0.69 -3.29
N GLU A 311 6.91 0.71 -2.34
CA GLU A 311 6.63 0.44 -0.94
C GLU A 311 6.67 1.75 -0.17
N GLU A 312 5.55 2.07 0.49
CA GLU A 312 5.34 3.28 1.29
C GLU A 312 5.91 4.56 0.63
N PRO A 313 5.44 4.91 -0.58
CA PRO A 313 5.98 6.07 -1.29
C PRO A 313 5.84 7.38 -0.54
N GLU A 314 4.97 7.44 0.44
CA GLU A 314 4.72 8.56 1.33
C GLU A 314 5.64 8.64 2.55
N ALA A 315 6.49 7.64 2.81
CA ALA A 315 7.34 7.63 3.99
C ALA A 315 8.14 8.93 4.15
N HIS A 316 8.13 9.49 5.35
CA HIS A 316 8.80 10.75 5.73
C HIS A 316 8.27 12.03 5.06
N LEU A 317 7.10 11.96 4.37
CA LEU A 317 6.49 13.12 3.73
C LEU A 317 5.43 13.78 4.61
N HIS A 318 5.37 15.11 4.54
CA HIS A 318 4.25 15.85 5.12
C HIS A 318 2.95 15.54 4.34
N PRO A 319 1.76 15.46 4.98
CA PRO A 319 0.48 15.13 4.32
C PRO A 319 0.20 15.92 3.03
N ASN A 320 0.53 17.21 2.98
CA ASN A 320 0.35 18.00 1.77
C ASN A 320 1.27 17.56 0.61
N ALA A 321 2.47 17.05 0.93
CA ALA A 321 3.40 16.51 -0.07
C ALA A 321 2.95 15.14 -0.59
N VAL A 322 2.26 14.35 0.24
CA VAL A 322 1.72 13.04 -0.15
C VAL A 322 0.71 13.18 -1.29
N ARG A 323 -0.17 14.19 -1.24
CA ARG A 323 -1.15 14.45 -2.31
C ARG A 323 -0.47 14.86 -3.62
N ALA A 324 0.56 15.72 -3.54
CA ALA A 324 1.35 16.10 -4.72
C ALA A 324 2.12 14.90 -5.29
N LEU A 325 2.62 14.03 -4.40
CA LEU A 325 3.29 12.78 -4.76
C LEU A 325 2.40 11.86 -5.59
N TRP A 326 1.10 11.71 -5.22
CA TRP A 326 0.18 10.87 -5.99
C TRP A 326 0.10 11.26 -7.45
N LYS A 327 0.05 12.57 -7.74
CA LYS A 327 0.06 13.06 -9.12
C LYS A 327 1.31 12.59 -9.87
N THR A 328 2.49 12.72 -9.25
CA THR A 328 3.76 12.26 -9.85
C THR A 328 3.73 10.74 -10.09
N ILE A 329 3.26 9.96 -9.11
CA ILE A 329 3.15 8.49 -9.26
C ILE A 329 2.17 8.13 -10.36
N ASN A 330 1.03 8.81 -10.44
CA ASN A 330 0.00 8.53 -11.44
C ASN A 330 0.49 8.82 -12.86
N ASP A 331 1.35 9.83 -13.03
CA ASP A 331 1.93 10.23 -14.31
C ASP A 331 3.09 9.31 -14.77
N ILE A 332 3.58 8.40 -13.94
CA ILE A 332 4.59 7.40 -14.34
C ILE A 332 3.96 6.43 -15.35
N ASP A 333 4.63 6.22 -16.49
CA ASP A 333 4.22 5.20 -17.45
C ASP A 333 4.40 3.78 -16.89
N GLY A 334 3.46 2.89 -17.22
CA GLY A 334 3.51 1.49 -16.84
C GLY A 334 2.47 1.08 -15.79
N GLN A 335 2.50 -0.19 -15.43
CA GLN A 335 1.62 -0.76 -14.40
C GLN A 335 2.19 -0.46 -13.01
N LYS A 336 1.33 -0.04 -12.09
CA LYS A 336 1.72 0.38 -10.74
C LYS A 336 1.18 -0.57 -9.69
N LEU A 337 2.05 -1.03 -8.80
CA LEU A 337 1.68 -1.79 -7.62
C LEU A 337 2.26 -1.09 -6.38
N ILE A 338 1.38 -0.55 -5.54
CA ILE A 338 1.76 0.35 -4.45
C ILE A 338 1.30 -0.26 -3.13
N ALA A 339 2.20 -0.42 -2.17
CA ALA A 339 1.85 -0.75 -0.79
C ALA A 339 1.93 0.52 0.06
N THR A 340 0.85 0.85 0.77
CA THR A 340 0.77 2.10 1.55
C THR A 340 0.05 1.91 2.88
N HIS A 341 0.40 2.77 3.84
CA HIS A 341 -0.30 3.00 5.10
C HIS A 341 -0.90 4.41 5.19
N SER A 342 -0.83 5.21 4.14
CA SER A 342 -1.29 6.60 4.15
C SER A 342 -2.75 6.75 3.73
N GLY A 343 -3.58 7.21 4.65
CA GLY A 343 -4.94 7.62 4.34
C GLY A 343 -5.00 8.85 3.40
N ASP A 344 -4.03 9.77 3.54
CA ASP A 344 -3.92 10.92 2.63
C ASP A 344 -3.65 10.49 1.18
N LEU A 345 -2.84 9.44 0.97
CA LEU A 345 -2.64 8.88 -0.36
C LEU A 345 -3.92 8.21 -0.88
N LEU A 346 -4.60 7.44 -0.03
CA LEU A 346 -5.84 6.76 -0.40
C LEU A 346 -6.97 7.73 -0.76
N SER A 347 -6.96 8.93 -0.23
CA SER A 347 -7.96 9.96 -0.59
C SER A 347 -7.85 10.44 -2.05
N GLU A 348 -6.73 10.19 -2.70
CA GLU A 348 -6.48 10.57 -4.11
C GLU A 348 -6.60 9.38 -5.07
N VAL A 349 -6.63 8.16 -4.55
CA VAL A 349 -6.66 6.91 -5.35
C VAL A 349 -8.07 6.57 -5.79
N ASP A 350 -8.22 6.02 -7.00
CA ASP A 350 -9.47 5.41 -7.44
C ASP A 350 -9.82 4.20 -6.54
N ILE A 351 -11.01 4.19 -6.00
CA ILE A 351 -11.52 3.15 -5.10
C ILE A 351 -11.39 1.75 -5.71
N TYR A 352 -11.60 1.60 -7.01
CA TYR A 352 -11.47 0.32 -7.71
C TYR A 352 -10.02 -0.19 -7.80
N SER A 353 -9.05 0.69 -7.58
CA SER A 353 -7.62 0.33 -7.52
C SER A 353 -7.21 -0.26 -6.18
N ILE A 354 -8.03 -0.14 -5.15
CA ILE A 354 -7.70 -0.54 -3.78
C ILE A 354 -7.89 -2.06 -3.61
N ARG A 355 -6.90 -2.71 -3.00
CA ARG A 355 -6.92 -4.10 -2.55
C ARG A 355 -6.55 -4.14 -1.08
N ARG A 356 -7.51 -4.49 -0.24
CA ARG A 356 -7.30 -4.61 1.20
C ARG A 356 -6.90 -6.02 1.55
N LEU A 357 -5.67 -6.19 2.06
CA LEU A 357 -5.21 -7.46 2.61
C LEU A 357 -5.56 -7.53 4.09
N TYR A 358 -6.19 -8.61 4.50
CA TYR A 358 -6.53 -8.85 5.91
C TYR A 358 -6.40 -10.33 6.25
N LYS A 359 -6.19 -10.63 7.53
CA LYS A 359 -6.10 -12.01 8.00
C LYS A 359 -7.44 -12.51 8.53
N LYS A 360 -7.82 -13.72 8.09
CA LYS A 360 -8.90 -14.49 8.71
C LYS A 360 -8.30 -15.77 9.27
N GLY A 361 -8.03 -15.78 10.57
CA GLY A 361 -7.16 -16.81 11.18
C GLY A 361 -5.73 -16.67 10.65
N SER A 362 -5.17 -17.76 10.14
CA SER A 362 -3.82 -17.79 9.53
C SER A 362 -3.81 -17.46 8.03
N VAL A 363 -4.98 -17.32 7.39
CA VAL A 363 -5.07 -17.14 5.94
C VAL A 363 -5.21 -15.65 5.59
N VAL A 364 -4.41 -15.19 4.64
CA VAL A 364 -4.53 -13.85 4.07
C VAL A 364 -5.66 -13.84 3.04
N GLN A 365 -6.56 -12.88 3.19
CA GLN A 365 -7.70 -12.64 2.30
C GLN A 365 -7.53 -11.30 1.58
N VAL A 366 -8.19 -11.15 0.43
CA VAL A 366 -8.22 -9.91 -0.33
C VAL A 366 -9.65 -9.37 -0.38
N GLY A 367 -9.83 -8.14 0.05
CA GLY A 367 -11.06 -7.39 -0.15
C GLY A 367 -10.88 -6.31 -1.22
N ALA A 368 -11.87 -6.16 -2.09
CA ALA A 368 -11.86 -5.14 -3.14
C ALA A 368 -13.30 -4.77 -3.54
N ILE A 369 -13.55 -3.48 -3.73
CA ILE A 369 -14.83 -3.01 -4.29
C ILE A 369 -14.80 -3.28 -5.80
N GLN A 370 -15.76 -4.07 -6.28
CA GLN A 370 -15.92 -4.38 -7.70
C GLN A 370 -16.78 -3.32 -8.39
N ALA A 371 -16.62 -3.18 -9.70
CA ALA A 371 -17.32 -2.16 -10.49
C ALA A 371 -18.87 -2.22 -10.41
N ASN A 372 -19.43 -3.37 -10.06
CA ASN A 372 -20.88 -3.60 -9.91
C ASN A 372 -21.37 -3.57 -8.45
N THR A 373 -20.48 -3.33 -7.47
CA THR A 373 -20.83 -3.32 -6.03
C THR A 373 -21.65 -2.09 -5.65
N LEU A 374 -21.28 -0.94 -6.20
CA LEU A 374 -21.90 0.35 -5.96
C LEU A 374 -22.41 0.92 -7.29
N ASP A 375 -23.62 1.48 -7.29
CA ASP A 375 -24.07 2.25 -8.44
C ASP A 375 -23.31 3.58 -8.56
N LYS A 376 -23.49 4.29 -9.67
CA LYS A 376 -22.76 5.54 -9.96
C LYS A 376 -22.97 6.62 -8.89
N GLN A 377 -24.18 6.73 -8.34
CA GLN A 377 -24.50 7.73 -7.33
C GLN A 377 -23.93 7.34 -5.96
N GLN A 378 -24.04 6.08 -5.59
CA GLN A 378 -23.42 5.52 -4.38
C GLN A 378 -21.92 5.70 -4.41
N LEU A 379 -21.27 5.38 -5.53
CA LEU A 379 -19.84 5.54 -5.71
C LEU A 379 -19.40 6.99 -5.53
N GLN A 380 -20.08 7.95 -6.16
CA GLN A 380 -19.75 9.38 -6.03
C GLN A 380 -19.85 9.87 -4.58
N LYS A 381 -20.90 9.47 -3.85
CA LYS A 381 -21.08 9.84 -2.44
C LYS A 381 -20.02 9.20 -1.55
N PHE A 382 -19.72 7.93 -1.79
CA PHE A 382 -18.71 7.18 -1.04
C PHE A 382 -17.30 7.72 -1.30
N ASP A 383 -16.93 7.99 -2.54
CA ASP A 383 -15.65 8.62 -2.91
C ASP A 383 -15.49 10.00 -2.24
N HIS A 384 -16.55 10.82 -2.27
CA HIS A 384 -16.53 12.12 -1.58
C HIS A 384 -16.32 11.96 -0.06
N PHE A 385 -16.97 10.98 0.56
CA PHE A 385 -16.81 10.68 1.97
C PHE A 385 -15.38 10.22 2.29
N VAL A 386 -14.82 9.31 1.49
CA VAL A 386 -13.44 8.83 1.62
C VAL A 386 -12.43 9.98 1.55
N ARG A 387 -12.58 10.89 0.58
CA ARG A 387 -11.72 12.06 0.46
C ARG A 387 -11.80 12.98 1.67
N ARG A 388 -13.01 13.20 2.20
CA ARG A 388 -13.24 14.02 3.38
C ARG A 388 -12.68 13.39 4.65
N SER A 389 -12.83 12.09 4.83
CA SER A 389 -12.32 11.31 5.97
C SER A 389 -10.85 10.89 5.82
N ARG A 390 -10.15 11.39 4.78
CA ARG A 390 -8.74 11.04 4.48
C ARG A 390 -8.48 9.53 4.40
N GLY A 391 -9.42 8.76 3.89
CA GLY A 391 -9.28 7.33 3.68
C GLY A 391 -9.05 6.47 4.93
N GLU A 392 -9.10 7.05 6.13
CA GLU A 392 -8.80 6.33 7.39
C GLU A 392 -9.70 5.12 7.62
N LEU A 393 -10.94 5.17 7.10
CA LEU A 393 -11.90 4.08 7.25
C LEU A 393 -11.40 2.75 6.67
N PHE A 394 -10.52 2.78 5.66
CA PHE A 394 -10.02 1.56 5.02
C PHE A 394 -9.06 0.74 5.90
N PHE A 395 -8.48 1.35 6.93
CA PHE A 395 -7.57 0.67 7.85
C PHE A 395 -8.30 0.04 9.04
N ALA A 396 -9.59 0.32 9.22
CA ALA A 396 -10.38 -0.26 10.29
C ALA A 396 -10.63 -1.75 10.08
N LYS A 397 -10.68 -2.51 11.17
CA LYS A 397 -11.14 -3.90 11.21
C LYS A 397 -12.66 -3.98 11.19
N ALA A 398 -13.29 -3.00 11.85
CA ALA A 398 -14.74 -2.97 11.96
C ALA A 398 -15.27 -1.53 11.95
N TRP A 399 -16.49 -1.38 11.42
CA TRP A 399 -17.23 -0.12 11.43
C TRP A 399 -18.47 -0.23 12.31
N ILE A 400 -18.69 0.76 13.18
CA ILE A 400 -20.00 1.02 13.78
C ILE A 400 -20.67 2.04 12.88
N LEU A 401 -21.74 1.63 12.19
CA LEU A 401 -22.51 2.49 11.30
C LEU A 401 -23.63 3.16 12.08
N VAL A 402 -23.62 4.48 12.11
CA VAL A 402 -24.56 5.31 12.86
C VAL A 402 -25.22 6.35 11.97
N GLU A 403 -26.40 6.86 12.38
CA GLU A 403 -27.13 7.82 11.57
C GLU A 403 -26.45 9.19 11.53
N GLY A 404 -25.97 9.70 12.67
CA GLY A 404 -25.45 11.04 12.72
C GLY A 404 -24.46 11.34 13.85
N GLU A 405 -24.09 12.62 13.95
CA GLU A 405 -23.07 13.15 14.84
C GLU A 405 -23.37 12.87 16.34
N THR A 406 -24.64 12.93 16.73
CA THR A 406 -25.06 12.65 18.12
C THR A 406 -24.68 11.24 18.54
N ASP A 407 -24.92 10.25 17.67
CA ASP A 407 -24.57 8.86 17.94
C ASP A 407 -23.04 8.68 18.06
N VAL A 408 -22.27 9.35 17.19
CA VAL A 408 -20.81 9.33 17.26
C VAL A 408 -20.30 9.83 18.59
N ILE A 409 -20.84 10.97 19.08
CA ILE A 409 -20.47 11.57 20.36
C ILE A 409 -20.78 10.61 21.51
N ILE A 410 -21.99 10.08 21.56
CA ILE A 410 -22.46 9.19 22.64
C ILE A 410 -21.66 7.88 22.66
N LEU A 411 -21.53 7.20 21.53
CA LEU A 411 -20.80 5.93 21.45
C LEU A 411 -19.30 6.10 21.75
N SER A 412 -18.68 7.15 21.22
CA SER A 412 -17.28 7.45 21.53
C SER A 412 -17.05 7.79 22.99
N GLY A 413 -18.00 8.54 23.58
CA GLY A 413 -17.98 8.89 25.01
C GLY A 413 -18.16 7.66 25.90
N ALA A 414 -19.17 6.85 25.61
CA ALA A 414 -19.46 5.62 26.32
C ALA A 414 -18.30 4.61 26.25
N ALA A 415 -17.67 4.48 25.08
CA ALA A 415 -16.48 3.63 24.90
C ALA A 415 -15.36 4.04 25.86
N ARG A 416 -15.07 5.35 25.96
CA ARG A 416 -14.06 5.87 26.91
C ARG A 416 -14.40 5.57 28.36
N VAL A 417 -15.66 5.73 28.76
CA VAL A 417 -16.10 5.43 30.14
C VAL A 417 -16.02 3.94 30.44
N LEU A 418 -16.28 3.08 29.46
CA LEU A 418 -16.11 1.61 29.56
C LEU A 418 -14.64 1.16 29.54
N GLY A 419 -13.68 2.07 29.29
CA GLY A 419 -12.28 1.70 29.12
C GLY A 419 -12.00 0.98 27.80
N ILE A 420 -12.89 1.12 26.81
CA ILE A 420 -12.74 0.55 25.46
C ILE A 420 -11.99 1.56 24.60
N ASP A 421 -10.80 1.16 24.14
CA ASP A 421 -10.04 1.92 23.14
C ASP A 421 -10.41 1.46 21.74
N LEU A 422 -11.25 2.26 21.08
CA LEU A 422 -11.71 1.99 19.71
C LEU A 422 -10.56 2.07 18.69
N GLU A 423 -9.59 2.98 18.89
CA GLU A 423 -8.43 3.13 18.03
C GLU A 423 -7.51 1.90 18.10
N GLN A 424 -7.18 1.45 19.31
CA GLN A 424 -6.37 0.25 19.53
C GLN A 424 -7.04 -1.00 18.96
N SER A 425 -8.38 -1.05 19.02
CA SER A 425 -9.18 -2.14 18.47
C SER A 425 -9.39 -2.03 16.95
N ALA A 426 -8.88 -0.97 16.33
CA ALA A 426 -9.12 -0.64 14.92
C ALA A 426 -10.61 -0.61 14.54
N VAL A 427 -11.44 -0.05 15.42
CA VAL A 427 -12.88 0.17 15.21
C VAL A 427 -13.12 1.64 14.90
N ARG A 428 -13.91 1.92 13.86
CA ARG A 428 -14.32 3.27 13.48
C ARG A 428 -15.84 3.42 13.58
N ILE A 429 -16.28 4.54 14.13
CA ILE A 429 -17.69 4.94 14.07
C ILE A 429 -17.86 5.79 12.81
N VAL A 430 -18.83 5.41 11.98
CA VAL A 430 -19.02 5.99 10.64
C VAL A 430 -20.46 6.44 10.48
N GLU A 431 -20.67 7.73 10.18
CA GLU A 431 -21.96 8.30 9.89
C GLU A 431 -22.41 7.94 8.47
N TYR A 432 -23.60 7.35 8.33
CA TYR A 432 -24.10 6.93 7.00
C TYR A 432 -25.12 7.88 6.39
N ALA A 433 -25.66 8.87 7.11
CA ALA A 433 -26.77 9.70 6.64
C ALA A 433 -26.55 10.36 5.25
N GLN A 434 -25.34 10.80 4.96
CA GLN A 434 -25.04 11.49 3.68
C GLN A 434 -24.77 10.53 2.51
N VAL A 435 -24.30 9.33 2.79
CA VAL A 435 -23.88 8.35 1.78
C VAL A 435 -24.95 7.30 1.55
N GLY A 436 -25.56 6.81 2.63
CA GLY A 436 -26.54 5.74 2.67
C GLY A 436 -26.02 4.47 3.34
N LEU A 437 -26.86 3.86 4.18
CA LEU A 437 -26.53 2.68 4.97
C LEU A 437 -26.10 1.50 4.09
N SER A 438 -26.87 1.19 3.06
CA SER A 438 -26.60 0.08 2.13
C SER A 438 -25.25 0.23 1.42
N THR A 439 -24.85 1.47 1.09
CA THR A 439 -23.56 1.74 0.46
C THR A 439 -22.40 1.34 1.36
N PHE A 440 -22.45 1.71 2.65
CA PHE A 440 -21.42 1.31 3.61
C PHE A 440 -21.40 -0.19 3.89
N ILE A 441 -22.57 -0.83 4.00
CA ILE A 441 -22.65 -2.29 4.20
C ILE A 441 -22.01 -3.02 3.01
N ASN A 442 -22.36 -2.64 1.77
CA ASN A 442 -21.83 -3.25 0.56
C ASN A 442 -20.30 -3.02 0.43
N ALA A 443 -19.84 -1.83 0.76
CA ALA A 443 -18.42 -1.51 0.77
C ALA A 443 -17.68 -2.32 1.85
N ALA A 444 -18.21 -2.41 3.08
CA ALA A 444 -17.63 -3.19 4.17
C ALA A 444 -17.50 -4.67 3.80
N ASP A 445 -18.56 -5.28 3.29
CA ASP A 445 -18.57 -6.69 2.88
C ASP A 445 -17.54 -6.94 1.76
N SER A 446 -17.46 -6.05 0.76
CA SER A 446 -16.50 -6.16 -0.34
C SER A 446 -15.05 -6.02 0.11
N LEU A 447 -14.79 -5.17 1.10
CA LEU A 447 -13.46 -4.92 1.66
C LEU A 447 -13.08 -5.91 2.78
N GLY A 448 -14.00 -6.79 3.21
CA GLY A 448 -13.77 -7.67 4.34
C GLY A 448 -13.67 -6.92 5.67
N VAL A 449 -14.35 -5.76 5.80
CA VAL A 449 -14.48 -5.02 7.06
C VAL A 449 -15.70 -5.53 7.80
N MET A 450 -15.54 -5.83 9.08
CA MET A 450 -16.69 -6.18 9.92
C MET A 450 -17.54 -4.93 10.17
N TRP A 451 -18.85 -5.09 10.30
CA TRP A 451 -19.73 -3.95 10.53
C TRP A 451 -20.83 -4.26 11.53
N HIS A 452 -21.27 -3.25 12.23
CA HIS A 452 -22.41 -3.28 13.13
C HIS A 452 -23.18 -1.97 13.00
N VAL A 453 -24.48 -2.03 12.87
CA VAL A 453 -25.36 -0.85 12.78
C VAL A 453 -25.96 -0.59 14.15
N PHE A 454 -25.78 0.62 14.63
CA PHE A 454 -26.52 1.15 15.78
C PHE A 454 -27.60 2.07 15.23
N SER A 455 -28.85 1.78 15.51
CA SER A 455 -30.01 2.46 14.94
C SER A 455 -31.03 2.83 16.00
N ASP A 456 -31.64 3.99 15.82
CA ASP A 456 -32.81 4.42 16.59
C ASP A 456 -33.95 3.41 16.52
N GLY A 457 -34.85 3.44 17.52
CA GLY A 457 -36.02 2.59 17.52
C GLY A 457 -37.24 3.16 16.76
N ASP A 458 -37.12 4.36 16.22
CA ASP A 458 -38.21 5.04 15.51
C ASP A 458 -38.53 4.42 14.13
N GLU A 459 -39.46 5.01 13.40
CA GLU A 459 -39.87 4.52 12.08
C GLU A 459 -38.73 4.45 11.08
N GLN A 460 -37.80 5.43 11.13
CA GLN A 460 -36.62 5.43 10.26
C GLN A 460 -35.61 4.34 10.66
N GLY A 461 -35.40 4.16 11.95
CA GLY A 461 -34.56 3.10 12.48
C GLY A 461 -35.08 1.70 12.14
N HIS A 462 -36.39 1.48 12.16
CA HIS A 462 -36.96 0.23 11.69
C HIS A 462 -36.73 -0.01 10.20
N LYS A 463 -36.82 1.02 9.33
CA LYS A 463 -36.47 0.91 7.90
C LYS A 463 -34.97 0.58 7.73
N ASN A 464 -34.11 1.18 8.53
CA ASN A 464 -32.67 0.87 8.53
C ASN A 464 -32.43 -0.59 8.96
N ALA A 465 -33.12 -1.05 10.01
CA ALA A 465 -33.07 -2.44 10.47
C ALA A 465 -33.48 -3.44 9.37
N GLU A 466 -34.50 -3.14 8.57
CA GLU A 466 -34.88 -3.97 7.42
C GLU A 466 -33.79 -4.03 6.34
N GLN A 467 -33.13 -2.91 6.06
CA GLN A 467 -31.97 -2.91 5.15
C GLN A 467 -30.85 -3.81 5.69
N VAL A 468 -30.55 -3.72 7.00
CA VAL A 468 -29.56 -4.60 7.64
C VAL A 468 -29.96 -6.07 7.48
N ARG A 469 -31.20 -6.44 7.82
CA ARG A 469 -31.70 -7.82 7.70
C ARG A 469 -31.56 -8.35 6.29
N SER A 470 -31.87 -7.51 5.30
CA SER A 470 -31.73 -7.89 3.87
C SER A 470 -30.27 -8.12 3.45
N ALA A 471 -29.31 -7.48 4.12
CA ALA A 471 -27.88 -7.57 3.82
C ALA A 471 -27.14 -8.63 4.64
N LEU A 472 -27.80 -9.31 5.59
CA LEU A 472 -27.14 -10.27 6.49
C LEU A 472 -26.53 -11.47 5.75
N ASN A 473 -27.12 -11.92 4.64
CA ASN A 473 -26.61 -13.06 3.87
C ASN A 473 -26.22 -14.28 4.73
N GLY A 474 -27.06 -14.64 5.72
CA GLY A 474 -26.82 -15.72 6.65
C GLY A 474 -25.99 -15.39 7.90
N LYS A 475 -25.58 -14.15 8.07
CA LYS A 475 -24.92 -13.64 9.28
C LYS A 475 -25.94 -13.52 10.42
N GLN A 476 -25.48 -13.58 11.68
CA GLN A 476 -26.34 -13.45 12.86
C GLN A 476 -26.74 -11.98 13.10
N GLU A 477 -28.04 -11.68 13.11
CA GLU A 477 -28.55 -10.31 13.29
C GLU A 477 -27.97 -9.62 14.54
N ALA A 478 -27.94 -10.30 15.67
CA ALA A 478 -27.43 -9.75 16.94
C ALA A 478 -25.97 -9.28 16.89
N LYS A 479 -25.19 -9.75 15.91
CA LYS A 479 -23.82 -9.30 15.69
C LYS A 479 -23.72 -8.08 14.78
N HIS A 480 -24.79 -7.74 14.07
CA HIS A 480 -24.77 -6.71 13.03
C HIS A 480 -25.76 -5.58 13.26
N LEU A 481 -26.65 -5.71 14.25
CA LEU A 481 -27.68 -4.70 14.52
C LEU A 481 -27.92 -4.55 16.01
N THR A 482 -27.88 -3.31 16.47
CA THR A 482 -28.50 -2.84 17.72
C THR A 482 -29.61 -1.85 17.35
N LEU A 483 -30.85 -2.23 17.59
CA LEU A 483 -32.02 -1.38 17.43
C LEU A 483 -32.48 -0.94 18.80
N LEU A 484 -32.62 0.38 19.04
CA LEU A 484 -33.07 0.90 20.33
C LEU A 484 -34.51 0.45 20.60
N PRO A 485 -34.84 0.14 21.86
CA PRO A 485 -36.17 -0.35 22.24
C PRO A 485 -37.21 0.78 22.21
N ASN A 486 -38.47 0.38 22.41
CA ASN A 486 -39.66 1.25 22.64
C ASN A 486 -40.08 2.16 21.47
N GLY A 487 -39.52 1.97 20.27
CA GLY A 487 -39.87 2.80 19.11
C GLY A 487 -39.38 4.25 19.23
N GLU A 488 -38.31 4.50 19.92
CA GLU A 488 -37.83 5.85 20.28
C GLU A 488 -36.46 6.19 19.67
N PRO A 489 -36.24 7.48 19.34
CA PRO A 489 -34.89 8.00 19.04
C PRO A 489 -33.95 7.90 20.24
N LEU A 490 -32.64 8.14 20.00
CA LEU A 490 -31.59 8.07 21.01
C LEU A 490 -31.83 9.02 22.20
N GLU A 491 -32.30 10.24 21.98
CA GLU A 491 -32.45 11.23 23.04
C GLU A 491 -33.54 10.84 24.07
N PRO A 492 -34.79 10.46 23.69
CA PRO A 492 -35.76 9.91 24.66
C PRO A 492 -35.27 8.65 25.36
N TYR A 493 -34.58 7.77 24.65
CA TYR A 493 -33.98 6.57 25.24
C TYR A 493 -32.97 6.94 26.34
N LEU A 494 -32.08 7.92 26.13
CA LEU A 494 -31.13 8.42 27.11
C LEU A 494 -31.84 9.11 28.29
N CYS A 495 -32.91 9.87 28.05
CA CYS A 495 -33.75 10.44 29.13
C CYS A 495 -34.26 9.36 30.09
N ARG A 496 -34.73 8.23 29.59
CA ARG A 496 -35.21 7.10 30.40
C ARG A 496 -34.09 6.40 31.17
N ASN A 497 -32.88 6.50 30.69
CA ASN A 497 -31.71 5.90 31.29
C ASN A 497 -30.92 6.86 32.21
N GLY A 498 -31.57 7.90 32.73
CA GLY A 498 -31.03 8.75 33.78
C GLY A 498 -30.40 10.07 33.34
N PHE A 499 -30.59 10.47 32.06
CA PHE A 499 -30.03 11.71 31.52
C PHE A 499 -31.07 12.79 31.22
N ILE A 500 -32.27 12.67 31.76
CA ILE A 500 -33.39 13.60 31.53
C ILE A 500 -33.06 15.04 31.92
N ASP A 501 -32.38 15.25 33.01
CA ASP A 501 -31.96 16.56 33.49
C ASP A 501 -31.03 17.31 32.53
N VAL A 502 -30.17 16.58 31.82
CA VAL A 502 -29.32 17.14 30.77
C VAL A 502 -30.19 17.67 29.61
N TYR A 503 -31.14 16.88 29.14
CA TYR A 503 -32.01 17.29 28.05
C TYR A 503 -32.98 18.41 28.44
N GLU A 504 -33.38 18.47 29.72
CA GLU A 504 -34.16 19.59 30.23
C GLU A 504 -33.41 20.93 30.16
N GLN A 505 -32.11 20.94 30.41
CA GLN A 505 -31.29 22.16 30.30
C GLN A 505 -31.15 22.67 28.86
N HIS A 506 -31.17 21.78 27.89
CA HIS A 506 -31.01 22.12 26.47
C HIS A 506 -32.35 22.37 25.74
N ALA A 507 -33.48 21.97 26.35
CA ALA A 507 -34.80 22.15 25.76
C ALA A 507 -35.22 23.63 25.70
N SER A 508 -35.81 24.04 24.59
CA SER A 508 -36.28 25.40 24.37
C SER A 508 -37.52 25.73 25.22
N ASP A 509 -37.43 26.74 26.08
CA ASP A 509 -38.54 27.23 26.87
C ASP A 509 -39.72 27.72 26.01
N GLN A 510 -39.44 28.25 24.83
CA GLN A 510 -40.47 28.69 23.89
C GLN A 510 -41.28 27.53 23.28
N LYS A 511 -40.67 26.35 23.16
CA LYS A 511 -41.30 25.15 22.62
C LYS A 511 -42.06 24.34 23.67
N ARG A 512 -41.66 24.41 24.96
CA ARG A 512 -42.26 23.63 26.06
C ARG A 512 -43.79 23.75 26.13
N PRO A 513 -44.40 24.96 26.12
CA PRO A 513 -45.87 25.07 26.21
C PRO A 513 -46.63 24.45 25.05
N LYS A 514 -45.94 24.24 23.91
CA LYS A 514 -46.58 23.67 22.70
C LYS A 514 -46.48 22.15 22.64
N HIS A 515 -45.47 21.57 23.28
CA HIS A 515 -45.15 20.17 23.12
C HIS A 515 -45.26 19.36 24.41
N ILE A 516 -45.16 19.99 25.57
CA ILE A 516 -45.24 19.31 26.87
C ILE A 516 -46.66 19.51 27.43
N SER A 517 -47.39 18.41 27.53
CA SER A 517 -48.73 18.36 28.09
C SER A 517 -48.86 17.42 29.28
N VAL A 518 -47.80 16.68 29.62
CA VAL A 518 -47.74 15.68 30.67
C VAL A 518 -46.79 16.11 31.78
N SER A 519 -46.91 15.51 32.95
CA SER A 519 -45.96 15.76 34.08
C SER A 519 -44.58 15.13 33.80
N VAL A 520 -43.57 15.60 34.50
CA VAL A 520 -42.16 15.08 34.41
C VAL A 520 -42.07 13.57 34.71
N ASN A 521 -42.99 13.06 35.56
CA ASN A 521 -43.02 11.64 35.91
C ASN A 521 -43.82 10.77 34.95
N ASP A 522 -44.40 11.35 33.90
CA ASP A 522 -45.16 10.61 32.89
C ASP A 522 -44.25 9.87 31.92
N GLU A 523 -44.63 8.66 31.58
CA GLU A 523 -43.84 7.80 30.69
C GLU A 523 -43.60 8.43 29.33
N ASN A 524 -44.48 9.31 28.85
CA ASN A 524 -44.37 10.00 27.57
C ASN A 524 -43.61 11.34 27.66
N TYR A 525 -43.19 11.78 28.86
CA TYR A 525 -42.48 13.04 29.02
C TYR A 525 -41.18 13.13 28.22
N PRO A 526 -40.30 12.09 28.18
CA PRO A 526 -39.08 12.11 27.35
C PRO A 526 -39.35 12.38 25.87
N ASN A 527 -40.40 11.80 25.29
CA ASN A 527 -40.77 12.01 23.90
C ASN A 527 -41.30 13.44 23.62
N GLN A 528 -41.98 14.03 24.59
CA GLN A 528 -42.42 15.42 24.48
C GLN A 528 -41.25 16.39 24.68
N LEU A 529 -40.34 16.11 25.60
CA LEU A 529 -39.11 16.88 25.82
C LEU A 529 -38.24 16.91 24.58
N TYR A 530 -38.08 15.77 23.93
CA TYR A 530 -37.32 15.67 22.67
C TYR A 530 -37.82 16.63 21.59
N LYS A 531 -39.15 16.82 21.44
CA LYS A 531 -39.73 17.78 20.50
C LYS A 531 -39.38 19.23 20.85
N CYS A 532 -39.01 19.51 22.08
CA CYS A 532 -38.56 20.82 22.52
C CYS A 532 -37.08 21.06 22.27
N LEU A 533 -36.27 20.01 21.94
CA LEU A 533 -34.85 20.14 21.69
C LEU A 533 -34.59 20.74 20.31
N PRO A 534 -33.87 21.88 20.19
CA PRO A 534 -33.46 22.40 18.91
C PRO A 534 -32.38 21.50 18.26
N SER A 535 -32.45 21.30 16.94
CA SER A 535 -31.51 20.41 16.24
C SER A 535 -30.05 20.85 16.41
N ASN A 536 -29.78 22.14 16.43
CA ASN A 536 -28.44 22.69 16.66
C ASN A 536 -27.91 22.54 18.09
N LYS A 537 -28.77 22.14 19.06
CA LYS A 537 -28.37 21.87 20.45
C LYS A 537 -28.18 20.39 20.75
N LYS A 538 -28.56 19.49 19.84
CA LYS A 538 -28.40 18.03 20.02
C LYS A 538 -26.94 17.61 20.26
N PRO A 539 -25.95 18.07 19.48
CA PRO A 539 -24.55 17.72 19.76
C PRO A 539 -24.05 18.22 21.11
N ALA A 540 -24.44 19.46 21.52
CA ALA A 540 -24.08 19.99 22.82
C ALA A 540 -24.70 19.16 23.96
N ALA A 541 -25.98 18.79 23.86
CA ALA A 541 -26.61 17.90 24.85
C ALA A 541 -25.92 16.54 24.91
N ALA A 542 -25.50 15.98 23.77
CA ALA A 542 -24.76 14.72 23.75
C ALA A 542 -23.40 14.83 24.48
N HIS A 543 -22.68 15.92 24.32
CA HIS A 543 -21.44 16.16 25.08
C HIS A 543 -21.69 16.22 26.60
N ASP A 544 -22.77 16.89 27.04
CA ASP A 544 -23.12 16.98 28.46
C ASP A 544 -23.59 15.62 29.00
N VAL A 545 -24.27 14.80 28.20
CA VAL A 545 -24.59 13.40 28.54
C VAL A 545 -23.30 12.59 28.74
N VAL A 546 -22.33 12.73 27.86
CA VAL A 546 -21.02 12.06 28.00
C VAL A 546 -20.27 12.53 29.24
N ALA A 547 -20.28 13.83 29.55
CA ALA A 547 -19.69 14.36 30.76
C ALA A 547 -20.34 13.73 32.01
N LYS A 548 -21.68 13.66 32.02
CA LYS A 548 -22.41 12.99 33.11
C LYS A 548 -22.11 11.48 33.20
N MET A 549 -21.94 10.78 32.05
CA MET A 549 -21.51 9.38 32.06
C MET A 549 -20.13 9.22 32.72
N GLN A 550 -19.19 10.14 32.45
CA GLN A 550 -17.87 10.14 33.08
C GLN A 550 -17.94 10.33 34.59
N ASP A 551 -18.78 11.26 35.07
CA ASP A 551 -18.97 11.53 36.48
C ASP A 551 -19.63 10.36 37.23
N CYS A 552 -20.63 9.73 36.61
CA CYS A 552 -21.40 8.62 37.19
C CYS A 552 -20.73 7.24 37.02
N GLY A 553 -19.76 7.13 36.11
CA GLY A 553 -19.00 5.91 35.87
C GLY A 553 -19.74 4.86 35.02
N ILE A 554 -19.17 3.67 34.92
CA ILE A 554 -19.58 2.60 33.99
C ILE A 554 -21.03 2.15 34.13
N HIS A 555 -21.59 2.25 35.33
CA HIS A 555 -22.98 1.82 35.62
C HIS A 555 -24.03 2.76 35.02
N SER A 556 -23.66 3.96 34.61
CA SER A 556 -24.56 4.91 33.97
C SER A 556 -24.77 4.65 32.49
N ILE A 557 -23.94 3.79 31.88
CA ILE A 557 -24.02 3.52 30.44
C ILE A 557 -25.20 2.58 30.15
N PRO A 558 -26.14 2.98 29.29
CA PRO A 558 -27.26 2.14 28.92
C PRO A 558 -26.81 0.81 28.30
N LYS A 559 -27.60 -0.23 28.57
CA LYS A 559 -27.27 -1.61 28.20
C LYS A 559 -27.03 -1.76 26.68
N GLU A 560 -27.92 -1.23 25.86
CA GLU A 560 -27.86 -1.38 24.40
C GLU A 560 -26.59 -0.74 23.82
N ILE A 561 -26.15 0.40 24.38
CA ILE A 561 -24.89 1.08 24.02
C ILE A 561 -23.69 0.21 24.43
N SER A 562 -23.70 -0.29 25.67
CA SER A 562 -22.62 -1.16 26.18
C SER A 562 -22.51 -2.46 25.36
N ASP A 563 -23.66 -3.09 25.06
CA ASP A 563 -23.71 -4.34 24.31
C ASP A 563 -23.27 -4.14 22.83
N CYS A 564 -23.66 -3.04 22.20
CA CYS A 564 -23.17 -2.66 20.88
C CYS A 564 -21.64 -2.56 20.83
N LEU A 565 -21.06 -1.79 21.77
CA LEU A 565 -19.61 -1.60 21.85
C LEU A 565 -18.86 -2.91 22.09
N LYS A 566 -19.33 -3.76 23.01
CA LYS A 566 -18.74 -5.08 23.28
C LYS A 566 -18.84 -6.01 22.07
N THR A 567 -19.98 -5.99 21.38
CA THR A 567 -20.21 -6.82 20.20
C THR A 567 -19.22 -6.48 19.10
N ILE A 568 -19.03 -5.19 18.78
CA ILE A 568 -18.14 -4.78 17.70
C ILE A 568 -16.66 -5.07 18.03
N ILE A 569 -16.25 -4.90 19.30
CA ILE A 569 -14.90 -5.26 19.73
C ILE A 569 -14.65 -6.76 19.53
N THR A 570 -15.62 -7.59 19.91
CA THR A 570 -15.54 -9.04 19.67
C THR A 570 -15.45 -9.36 18.18
N LEU A 571 -16.23 -8.68 17.33
CA LEU A 571 -16.17 -8.83 15.87
C LEU A 571 -14.83 -8.39 15.29
N ALA A 572 -14.22 -7.35 15.82
CA ALA A 572 -12.91 -6.87 15.43
C ALA A 572 -11.75 -7.80 15.89
N GLY A 573 -12.05 -8.86 16.65
CA GLY A 573 -11.07 -9.81 17.17
C GLY A 573 -10.40 -9.34 18.47
N GLY A 574 -11.02 -8.39 19.19
CA GLY A 574 -10.65 -8.02 20.58
C GLY A 574 -11.18 -9.07 21.58
N ASN A 575 -10.39 -9.34 22.62
CA ASN A 575 -10.82 -10.17 23.76
C ASN A 575 -11.74 -9.40 24.69
#